data_a48e4b5fb3383cb4f784f54600f835fd
#
_entry.id   a48e4b5fb3383cb4f784f54600f835fd
#
_cell.length_a   1.000
_cell.length_b   1.000
_cell.length_c   1.000
_cell.angle_alpha   90.00
_cell.angle_beta   90.00
_cell.angle_gamma   90.00
#
_symmetry.space_group_name_H-M   'P 1'
#
loop_
_entity.id
_entity.type
_entity.pdbx_description
1 polymer ?
#
loop_
_entity_poly.entity_id
_entity_poly.type
_entity_poly.pdbx_seq_one_letter_code
_entity_poly.pdbx_strand_id
1 'polypeptide(L)'
;MKKVLFYLSAVCVLLSFQGCPTTPPEPVDPRDAFVGVYSYQSEGALEADLGITTFKLPLDGTGEFTITKVGEGDQVQLIGVNDTINASVSGQNLILDINTIDTTVKGYNMQLQFANTTATLTDNILNWQTDLEAIVSVAGMSVRVGGQLTMNATNLAKTE
;
A
#
# COMPACT_ATOMS: atom_id res chain seq x y z
N MET A 1 -23.39 -53.45 44.73
CA MET A 1 -23.91 -52.67 43.61
C MET A 1 -23.60 -51.15 43.69
N LYS A 2 -23.45 -50.53 44.85
CA LYS A 2 -23.16 -49.09 44.99
C LYS A 2 -21.71 -48.68 44.55
N LYS A 3 -20.73 -49.59 44.64
CA LYS A 3 -19.31 -49.29 44.31
C LYS A 3 -19.06 -49.28 42.78
N VAL A 4 -19.80 -50.02 41.97
CA VAL A 4 -19.65 -50.07 40.51
C VAL A 4 -20.18 -48.78 39.86
N LEU A 5 -21.22 -48.18 40.41
CA LEU A 5 -21.79 -46.91 39.92
C LEU A 5 -20.82 -45.72 40.10
N PHE A 6 -19.99 -45.74 41.16
CA PHE A 6 -19.03 -44.69 41.45
C PHE A 6 -17.82 -44.70 40.49
N TYR A 7 -17.38 -45.88 40.06
CA TYR A 7 -16.31 -45.99 39.08
C TYR A 7 -16.76 -45.61 37.66
N LEU A 8 -18.03 -45.87 37.32
CA LEU A 8 -18.56 -45.51 36.00
C LEU A 8 -18.70 -43.99 35.85
N SER A 9 -19.07 -43.27 36.93
CA SER A 9 -19.16 -41.78 36.88
C SER A 9 -17.79 -41.11 36.82
N ALA A 10 -16.76 -41.70 37.46
CA ALA A 10 -15.39 -41.18 37.42
C ALA A 10 -14.74 -41.34 36.03
N VAL A 11 -15.05 -42.39 35.29
CA VAL A 11 -14.54 -42.62 33.93
C VAL A 11 -15.18 -41.66 32.93
N CYS A 12 -16.47 -41.33 33.08
CA CYS A 12 -17.14 -40.35 32.23
C CYS A 12 -16.59 -38.94 32.40
N VAL A 13 -16.18 -38.54 33.62
CA VAL A 13 -15.60 -37.20 33.87
C VAL A 13 -14.20 -37.06 33.28
N LEU A 14 -13.41 -38.18 33.27
CA LEU A 14 -12.06 -38.15 32.67
C LEU A 14 -12.07 -38.10 31.14
N LEU A 15 -13.12 -38.56 30.47
CA LEU A 15 -13.26 -38.50 29.01
C LEU A 15 -13.73 -37.10 28.52
N SER A 16 -14.26 -36.27 29.42
CA SER A 16 -14.71 -34.92 29.07
C SER A 16 -13.59 -33.87 28.97
N PHE A 17 -12.36 -34.21 29.38
CA PHE A 17 -11.19 -33.35 29.32
C PHE A 17 -10.28 -33.58 28.10
N GLN A 18 -10.68 -34.43 27.15
CA GLN A 18 -10.05 -34.43 25.85
C GLN A 18 -10.55 -33.22 25.07
N GLY A 19 -10.13 -32.00 25.51
CA GLY A 19 -10.29 -30.79 24.75
C GLY A 19 -9.69 -31.01 23.36
N CYS A 20 -10.47 -30.77 22.31
CA CYS A 20 -9.94 -30.68 20.97
C CYS A 20 -8.63 -29.89 21.02
N PRO A 21 -7.53 -30.37 20.45
CA PRO A 21 -6.35 -29.57 20.29
C PRO A 21 -6.76 -28.38 19.42
N THR A 22 -7.02 -27.23 20.06
CA THR A 22 -7.13 -25.96 19.36
C THR A 22 -5.74 -25.69 18.83
N THR A 23 -5.50 -26.07 17.57
CA THR A 23 -4.32 -25.64 16.85
C THR A 23 -4.27 -24.10 17.00
N PRO A 24 -3.19 -23.53 17.53
CA PRO A 24 -3.10 -22.06 17.59
C PRO A 24 -3.40 -21.51 16.21
N PRO A 25 -4.18 -20.43 16.09
CA PRO A 25 -4.44 -19.85 14.78
C PRO A 25 -3.09 -19.55 14.12
N GLU A 26 -2.95 -19.97 12.88
CA GLU A 26 -1.75 -19.71 12.09
C GLU A 26 -1.52 -18.19 12.06
N PRO A 27 -0.29 -17.71 12.32
CA PRO A 27 -0.01 -16.28 12.30
C PRO A 27 -0.37 -15.71 10.91
N VAL A 28 -1.29 -14.77 10.90
CA VAL A 28 -1.73 -14.11 9.67
C VAL A 28 -0.56 -13.27 9.13
N ASP A 29 -0.17 -13.51 7.89
CA ASP A 29 0.86 -12.71 7.22
C ASP A 29 0.33 -11.27 7.03
N PRO A 30 0.97 -10.25 7.61
CA PRO A 30 0.49 -8.87 7.54
C PRO A 30 0.38 -8.35 6.10
N ARG A 31 1.13 -8.93 5.15
CA ARG A 31 1.08 -8.59 3.73
C ARG A 31 -0.25 -8.98 3.07
N ASP A 32 -0.99 -9.97 3.62
CA ASP A 32 -2.28 -10.41 3.06
C ASP A 32 -3.33 -9.29 3.01
N ALA A 33 -3.20 -8.32 3.90
CA ALA A 33 -4.06 -7.15 3.89
C ALA A 33 -3.86 -6.28 2.64
N PHE A 34 -2.64 -6.26 2.08
CA PHE A 34 -2.25 -5.39 0.97
C PHE A 34 -2.29 -6.08 -0.40
N VAL A 35 -2.19 -7.41 -0.46
CA VAL A 35 -2.15 -8.14 -1.75
C VAL A 35 -3.44 -7.97 -2.52
N GLY A 36 -3.33 -7.72 -3.82
CA GLY A 36 -4.48 -7.61 -4.72
C GLY A 36 -4.26 -6.67 -5.90
N VAL A 37 -5.30 -6.51 -6.70
CA VAL A 37 -5.38 -5.54 -7.79
C VAL A 37 -6.06 -4.30 -7.28
N TYR A 38 -5.45 -3.14 -7.51
CA TYR A 38 -5.93 -1.84 -7.09
C TYR A 38 -6.26 -0.97 -8.29
N SER A 39 -7.43 -0.33 -8.27
CA SER A 39 -7.73 0.79 -9.15
C SER A 39 -7.45 2.08 -8.39
N TYR A 40 -6.67 2.98 -8.97
CA TYR A 40 -6.29 4.23 -8.31
C TYR A 40 -6.81 5.46 -9.04
N GLN A 41 -7.03 6.52 -8.26
CA GLN A 41 -7.21 7.88 -8.71
C GLN A 41 -6.18 8.76 -8.02
N SER A 42 -5.49 9.57 -8.81
CA SER A 42 -4.56 10.60 -8.29
C SER A 42 -5.06 11.99 -8.62
N GLU A 43 -4.82 12.91 -7.71
CA GLU A 43 -5.12 14.34 -7.83
C GLU A 43 -3.93 15.15 -7.34
N GLY A 44 -3.58 16.21 -8.08
CA GLY A 44 -2.47 17.06 -7.69
C GLY A 44 -1.99 17.96 -8.80
N ALA A 45 -1.02 18.80 -8.48
CA ALA A 45 -0.35 19.63 -9.47
C ALA A 45 1.06 19.99 -9.02
N LEU A 46 1.96 20.19 -9.98
CA LEU A 46 3.23 20.89 -9.79
C LEU A 46 3.06 22.35 -10.22
N GLU A 47 3.54 23.25 -9.42
CA GLU A 47 3.41 24.70 -9.66
C GLU A 47 4.74 25.43 -9.49
N ALA A 48 4.97 26.46 -10.28
CA ALA A 48 6.06 27.41 -10.10
C ALA A 48 5.57 28.81 -10.42
N ASP A 49 5.95 29.78 -9.61
CA ASP A 49 5.78 31.18 -9.90
C ASP A 49 6.98 31.67 -10.72
N LEU A 50 6.73 32.11 -11.95
CA LEU A 50 7.73 32.65 -12.86
C LEU A 50 7.77 34.21 -12.84
N GLY A 51 7.08 34.80 -11.87
CA GLY A 51 7.04 36.26 -11.67
C GLY A 51 6.01 36.99 -12.55
N ILE A 52 5.86 36.59 -13.80
CA ILE A 52 4.88 37.15 -14.75
C ILE A 52 3.74 36.21 -15.06
N THR A 53 3.91 34.91 -14.74
CA THR A 53 2.91 33.84 -14.92
C THR A 53 3.21 32.71 -13.98
N THR A 54 2.18 31.95 -13.62
CA THR A 54 2.33 30.70 -12.87
C THR A 54 2.36 29.53 -13.84
N PHE A 55 3.41 28.72 -13.78
CA PHE A 55 3.44 27.41 -14.43
C PHE A 55 2.64 26.43 -13.57
N LYS A 56 1.72 25.70 -14.18
CA LYS A 56 0.93 24.68 -13.51
C LYS A 56 0.85 23.41 -14.36
N LEU A 57 1.29 22.28 -13.78
CA LEU A 57 1.25 20.97 -14.41
C LEU A 57 0.38 20.03 -13.58
N PRO A 58 -0.85 19.72 -13.99
CA PRO A 58 -1.71 18.79 -13.27
C PRO A 58 -1.17 17.36 -13.35
N LEU A 59 -1.27 16.64 -12.23
CA LEU A 59 -0.86 15.25 -12.03
C LEU A 59 -2.05 14.30 -11.87
N ASP A 60 -3.24 14.77 -12.30
CA ASP A 60 -4.46 13.97 -12.22
C ASP A 60 -4.36 12.75 -13.13
N GLY A 61 -4.75 11.61 -12.62
CA GLY A 61 -4.69 10.37 -13.37
C GLY A 61 -5.48 9.24 -12.72
N THR A 62 -5.75 8.21 -13.51
CA THR A 62 -6.35 6.97 -13.05
C THR A 62 -5.61 5.80 -13.67
N GLY A 63 -5.64 4.65 -13.01
CA GLY A 63 -5.01 3.44 -13.53
C GLY A 63 -5.17 2.28 -12.57
N GLU A 64 -4.41 1.23 -12.84
CA GLU A 64 -4.38 0.03 -12.03
C GLU A 64 -2.95 -0.38 -11.75
N PHE A 65 -2.75 -1.00 -10.58
CA PHE A 65 -1.52 -1.70 -10.22
C PHE A 65 -1.85 -2.92 -9.38
N THR A 66 -0.92 -3.86 -9.31
CA THR A 66 -1.05 -5.07 -8.51
C THR A 66 -0.02 -5.05 -7.39
N ILE A 67 -0.42 -5.39 -6.17
CA ILE A 67 0.50 -5.66 -5.06
C ILE A 67 0.67 -7.17 -4.90
N THR A 68 1.92 -7.61 -4.91
CA THR A 68 2.31 -9.02 -4.72
C THR A 68 3.34 -9.15 -3.60
N LYS A 69 3.34 -10.30 -2.91
CA LYS A 69 4.38 -10.63 -1.93
C LYS A 69 5.70 -10.94 -2.65
N VAL A 70 6.81 -10.56 -2.02
CA VAL A 70 8.17 -10.88 -2.49
C VAL A 70 8.93 -11.57 -1.38
N GLY A 71 9.44 -12.76 -1.64
CA GLY A 71 10.22 -13.52 -0.67
C GLY A 71 9.52 -13.75 0.67
N GLU A 72 10.32 -13.84 1.71
CA GLU A 72 9.86 -13.93 3.10
C GLU A 72 9.94 -12.55 3.78
N GLY A 73 9.25 -12.39 4.92
CA GLY A 73 9.26 -11.15 5.71
C GLY A 73 8.14 -10.19 5.35
N ASP A 74 8.44 -8.90 5.24
CA ASP A 74 7.49 -7.80 5.08
C ASP A 74 7.46 -7.19 3.66
N GLN A 75 8.25 -7.75 2.74
CA GLN A 75 8.45 -7.19 1.41
C GLN A 75 7.30 -7.49 0.46
N VAL A 76 6.90 -6.47 -0.29
CA VAL A 76 5.93 -6.55 -1.39
C VAL A 76 6.42 -5.75 -2.60
N GLN A 77 5.80 -5.98 -3.75
CA GLN A 77 6.02 -5.18 -4.97
C GLN A 77 4.70 -4.64 -5.49
N LEU A 78 4.72 -3.37 -5.89
CA LEU A 78 3.67 -2.71 -6.65
C LEU A 78 4.06 -2.80 -8.13
N ILE A 79 3.26 -3.49 -8.91
CA ILE A 79 3.50 -3.73 -10.34
C ILE A 79 2.47 -2.91 -11.12
N GLY A 80 2.91 -1.83 -11.73
CA GLY A 80 2.14 -1.02 -12.68
C GLY A 80 2.35 -1.49 -14.12
N VAL A 81 1.84 -0.73 -15.07
CA VAL A 81 1.93 -1.06 -16.50
C VAL A 81 3.39 -1.00 -17.00
N ASN A 82 4.15 -0.02 -16.52
CA ASN A 82 5.52 0.23 -17.01
C ASN A 82 6.58 0.15 -15.89
N ASP A 83 6.16 0.16 -14.63
CA ASP A 83 7.06 0.31 -13.50
C ASP A 83 6.77 -0.72 -12.41
N THR A 84 7.80 -1.06 -11.66
CA THR A 84 7.72 -1.88 -10.46
C THR A 84 8.37 -1.14 -9.30
N ILE A 85 7.64 -0.98 -8.20
CA ILE A 85 8.11 -0.31 -6.99
C ILE A 85 8.17 -1.35 -5.86
N ASN A 86 9.32 -1.47 -5.20
CA ASN A 86 9.44 -2.26 -4.00
C ASN A 86 8.85 -1.50 -2.81
N ALA A 87 8.30 -2.24 -1.85
CA ALA A 87 7.78 -1.66 -0.63
C ALA A 87 7.88 -2.65 0.53
N SER A 88 7.75 -2.16 1.75
CA SER A 88 7.64 -2.97 2.95
C SER A 88 6.35 -2.65 3.72
N VAL A 89 5.80 -3.68 4.37
CA VAL A 89 4.57 -3.57 5.17
C VAL A 89 4.93 -3.37 6.64
N SER A 90 4.33 -2.37 7.27
CA SER A 90 4.47 -2.10 8.71
C SER A 90 3.10 -1.75 9.31
N GLY A 91 2.43 -2.75 9.90
CA GLY A 91 1.05 -2.61 10.38
C GLY A 91 0.08 -2.30 9.24
N GLN A 92 -0.56 -1.13 9.28
CA GLN A 92 -1.46 -0.64 8.23
C GLN A 92 -0.74 0.25 7.19
N ASN A 93 0.58 0.37 7.28
CA ASN A 93 1.36 1.21 6.40
C ASN A 93 2.11 0.40 5.38
N LEU A 94 2.17 0.93 4.17
CA LEU A 94 3.00 0.50 3.06
C LEU A 94 4.08 1.55 2.85
N ILE A 95 5.33 1.19 3.11
CA ILE A 95 6.48 2.07 2.97
C ILE A 95 7.10 1.80 1.61
N LEU A 96 6.96 2.74 0.68
CA LEU A 96 7.46 2.64 -0.69
C LEU A 96 8.98 2.88 -0.71
N ASP A 97 9.72 2.02 -1.38
CA ASP A 97 11.16 2.19 -1.63
C ASP A 97 11.35 3.07 -2.88
N ILE A 98 10.99 4.34 -2.74
CA ILE A 98 10.98 5.32 -3.81
C ILE A 98 11.35 6.69 -3.25
N ASN A 99 12.44 7.26 -3.74
CA ASN A 99 12.82 8.64 -3.41
C ASN A 99 12.64 9.57 -4.60
N THR A 100 12.94 9.08 -5.79
CA THR A 100 12.86 9.83 -7.04
C THR A 100 12.33 8.95 -8.16
N ILE A 101 11.58 9.52 -9.08
CA ILE A 101 11.19 8.90 -10.35
C ILE A 101 11.52 9.84 -11.50
N ASP A 102 12.20 9.31 -12.52
CA ASP A 102 12.32 9.95 -13.82
C ASP A 102 11.07 9.64 -14.65
N THR A 103 10.35 10.66 -15.07
CA THR A 103 9.08 10.50 -15.78
C THR A 103 8.85 11.59 -16.81
N THR A 104 7.88 11.36 -17.70
CA THR A 104 7.39 12.35 -18.65
C THR A 104 5.92 12.62 -18.42
N VAL A 105 5.58 13.83 -18.00
CA VAL A 105 4.20 14.26 -17.79
C VAL A 105 3.85 15.32 -18.81
N LYS A 106 2.83 15.06 -19.64
CA LYS A 106 2.37 15.97 -20.71
C LYS A 106 3.50 16.52 -21.61
N GLY A 107 4.51 15.66 -21.89
CA GLY A 107 5.64 15.99 -22.76
C GLY A 107 6.82 16.69 -22.04
N TYR A 108 6.74 16.93 -20.76
CA TYR A 108 7.85 17.45 -19.96
C TYR A 108 8.60 16.30 -19.27
N ASN A 109 9.89 16.18 -19.56
CA ASN A 109 10.76 15.25 -18.84
C ASN A 109 11.13 15.87 -17.49
N MET A 110 10.97 15.11 -16.42
CA MET A 110 11.24 15.58 -15.06
C MET A 110 11.66 14.45 -14.15
N GLN A 111 12.40 14.79 -13.10
CA GLN A 111 12.67 13.95 -11.97
C GLN A 111 11.81 14.43 -10.80
N LEU A 112 10.86 13.58 -10.39
CA LEU A 112 10.02 13.83 -9.23
C LEU A 112 10.71 13.34 -7.97
N GLN A 113 10.72 14.16 -6.91
CA GLN A 113 11.17 13.79 -5.57
C GLN A 113 9.95 13.76 -4.64
N PHE A 114 9.86 12.72 -3.83
CA PHE A 114 8.75 12.48 -2.90
C PHE A 114 9.20 12.76 -1.47
N ALA A 115 8.50 13.65 -0.76
CA ALA A 115 8.79 13.95 0.64
C ALA A 115 8.25 12.89 1.61
N ASN A 116 7.14 12.22 1.25
CA ASN A 116 6.55 11.13 2.00
C ASN A 116 6.37 9.90 1.12
N THR A 117 6.90 8.77 1.56
CA THR A 117 6.85 7.49 0.86
C THR A 117 5.94 6.46 1.57
N THR A 118 5.14 6.90 2.54
CA THR A 118 4.25 6.04 3.30
C THR A 118 2.81 6.18 2.86
N ALA A 119 2.22 5.09 2.39
CA ALA A 119 0.78 4.97 2.14
C ALA A 119 0.11 4.19 3.28
N THR A 120 -1.14 4.52 3.62
CA THR A 120 -1.89 3.89 4.71
C THR A 120 -3.11 3.17 4.16
N LEU A 121 -3.29 1.92 4.57
CA LEU A 121 -4.46 1.10 4.22
C LEU A 121 -5.56 1.32 5.27
N THR A 122 -6.74 1.77 4.81
CA THR A 122 -7.95 1.93 5.64
C THR A 122 -9.15 1.41 4.83
N ASP A 123 -9.92 0.48 5.38
CA ASP A 123 -11.14 -0.06 4.75
C ASP A 123 -10.95 -0.47 3.28
N ASN A 124 -9.87 -1.20 2.98
CA ASN A 124 -9.47 -1.64 1.63
C ASN A 124 -9.09 -0.52 0.65
N ILE A 125 -8.91 0.70 1.14
CA ILE A 125 -8.42 1.84 0.37
C ILE A 125 -7.01 2.18 0.85
N LEU A 126 -6.08 2.18 -0.09
CA LEU A 126 -4.72 2.64 0.14
C LEU A 126 -4.65 4.13 -0.16
N ASN A 127 -4.37 4.92 0.87
CA ASN A 127 -4.29 6.38 0.79
C ASN A 127 -2.83 6.81 0.86
N TRP A 128 -2.39 7.58 -0.11
CA TRP A 128 -1.06 8.16 -0.15
C TRP A 128 -1.14 9.66 -0.43
N GLN A 129 -0.50 10.45 0.42
CA GLN A 129 -0.36 11.88 0.25
C GLN A 129 1.10 12.26 0.44
N THR A 130 1.64 13.03 -0.51
CA THR A 130 3.03 13.46 -0.49
C THR A 130 3.19 14.87 -1.08
N ASP A 131 4.14 15.61 -0.54
CA ASP A 131 4.65 16.79 -1.22
C ASP A 131 5.67 16.34 -2.27
N LEU A 132 5.68 17.04 -3.39
CA LEU A 132 6.53 16.77 -4.54
C LEU A 132 7.41 17.97 -4.83
N GLU A 133 8.65 17.68 -5.19
CA GLU A 133 9.54 18.64 -5.86
C GLU A 133 10.00 18.04 -7.18
N ALA A 134 10.18 18.89 -8.20
CA ALA A 134 10.75 18.47 -9.46
C ALA A 134 11.58 19.60 -10.10
N ILE A 135 12.50 19.19 -10.98
CA ILE A 135 13.17 20.08 -11.92
C ILE A 135 12.63 19.77 -13.30
N VAL A 136 12.00 20.76 -13.91
CA VAL A 136 11.39 20.64 -15.24
C VAL A 136 12.20 21.49 -16.23
N SER A 137 12.50 20.93 -17.41
CA SER A 137 13.11 21.68 -18.49
C SER A 137 12.03 22.31 -19.37
N VAL A 138 11.95 23.62 -19.36
CA VAL A 138 10.99 24.40 -20.16
C VAL A 138 11.78 25.36 -21.05
N ALA A 139 11.65 25.20 -22.37
CA ALA A 139 12.34 26.03 -23.38
C ALA A 139 13.87 26.18 -23.13
N GLY A 140 14.52 25.11 -22.66
CA GLY A 140 15.96 25.08 -22.36
C GLY A 140 16.36 25.68 -21.01
N MET A 141 15.41 26.12 -20.21
CA MET A 141 15.63 26.59 -18.84
C MET A 141 15.18 25.49 -17.86
N SER A 142 15.96 25.29 -16.79
CA SER A 142 15.57 24.40 -15.67
C SER A 142 14.77 25.20 -14.65
N VAL A 143 13.54 24.81 -14.42
CA VAL A 143 12.62 25.42 -13.46
C VAL A 143 12.36 24.43 -12.34
N ARG A 144 12.56 24.83 -11.07
CA ARG A 144 12.12 24.07 -9.92
C ARG A 144 10.64 24.31 -9.70
N VAL A 145 9.89 23.23 -9.60
CA VAL A 145 8.44 23.22 -9.36
C VAL A 145 8.17 22.41 -8.10
N GLY A 146 7.14 22.78 -7.37
CA GLY A 146 6.69 22.05 -6.20
C GLY A 146 5.18 21.84 -6.22
N GLY A 147 4.68 20.91 -5.43
CA GLY A 147 3.26 20.65 -5.35
C GLY A 147 2.90 19.53 -4.41
N GLN A 148 1.65 19.13 -4.45
CA GLN A 148 1.12 18.00 -3.68
C GLN A 148 0.50 16.97 -4.60
N LEU A 149 0.61 15.71 -4.21
CA LEU A 149 -0.04 14.57 -4.84
C LEU A 149 -0.82 13.81 -3.77
N THR A 150 -2.08 13.53 -4.05
CA THR A 150 -2.91 12.61 -3.30
C THR A 150 -3.30 11.45 -4.22
N MET A 151 -3.15 10.22 -3.76
CA MET A 151 -3.58 9.02 -4.46
C MET A 151 -4.46 8.17 -3.55
N ASN A 152 -5.62 7.79 -4.04
CA ASN A 152 -6.52 6.84 -3.40
C ASN A 152 -6.64 5.62 -4.30
N ALA A 153 -6.32 4.44 -3.77
CA ALA A 153 -6.37 3.20 -4.53
C ALA A 153 -7.25 2.17 -3.80
N THR A 154 -8.27 1.67 -4.48
CA THR A 154 -9.24 0.71 -3.94
C THR A 154 -8.88 -0.71 -4.39
N ASN A 155 -8.82 -1.66 -3.45
CA ASN A 155 -8.60 -3.07 -3.75
C ASN A 155 -9.85 -3.69 -4.38
N LEU A 156 -9.76 -4.10 -5.64
CA LEU A 156 -10.88 -4.61 -6.42
C LEU A 156 -11.38 -5.98 -5.94
N ALA A 157 -10.52 -6.81 -5.34
CA ALA A 157 -10.89 -8.14 -4.87
C ALA A 157 -11.63 -8.14 -3.52
N LYS A 158 -11.63 -7.00 -2.80
CA LYS A 158 -12.21 -6.87 -1.45
C LYS A 158 -13.44 -5.94 -1.39
N THR A 159 -13.99 -5.59 -2.55
CA THR A 159 -15.18 -4.72 -2.69
C THR A 159 -16.50 -5.48 -2.78
N GLU A 160 -16.49 -6.83 -2.62
CA GLU A 160 -17.71 -7.67 -2.57
C GLU A 160 -18.23 -7.87 -1.16
#